data_1224ff74781c8b8af137e3a686909224
#
_entry.id   1224ff74781c8b8af137e3a686909224
#
_cell.length_a   1.000
_cell.length_b   1.000
_cell.length_c   1.000
_cell.angle_alpha   90.00
_cell.angle_beta   90.00
_cell.angle_gamma   90.00
#
_symmetry.space_group_name_H-M   'P 1'
#
loop_
_entity.id
_entity.type
_entity.pdbx_description
1 polymer ?
#
loop_
_entity_poly.entity_id
_entity_poly.type
_entity_poly.pdbx_seq_one_letter_code
_entity_poly.pdbx_strand_id
1 'polypeptide(L)'
;MSGQAPDDSYDLATEMAVLGFQQGRGLTVDGQVGAETWRALVAAQWRLGARVLFHAVPEPLVGEDVHALQERLLEMGYDVGRADGIYGPRTARMVAQFQREVGLHPDGSCGPQTMHALRRLGRKVVGGRPQWLREAEEFRRSGPNLIGKTIIIDPGHGGDDPGIVVPDGPLRWTEADLAFDLAARLEGRLAAAGMRVHLTRGPAGTGELTDLARAQLANELGGDLFISVHVDGHANVDADGVASFHYGTGNGVTSTVGERLAGLVQREIVARTGLRNCQTHAKTWELLRLTRMPAVRVDVGYLTSPLDRERLIDPHFRDRVVEAMMAAVQRMYFPVEQDVPTGTFDVRELRAAVA
;
A
#
# COMPACT_ATOMS: atom_id res chain seq x y z
N MET A 1 33.12 -1.97 14.08
CA MET A 1 32.84 -1.69 12.67
C MET A 1 34.16 -1.29 12.02
N SER A 2 34.70 -2.15 11.19
CA SER A 2 35.97 -1.92 10.46
C SER A 2 35.72 -0.84 9.41
N GLY A 3 36.35 0.33 9.58
CA GLY A 3 36.26 1.44 8.64
C GLY A 3 37.10 1.19 7.39
N GLN A 4 36.67 0.29 6.53
CA GLN A 4 37.20 0.13 5.21
C GLN A 4 36.58 1.21 4.31
N ALA A 5 37.37 1.96 3.59
CA ALA A 5 36.85 2.92 2.60
C ALA A 5 36.00 2.17 1.57
N PRO A 6 34.85 2.75 1.14
CA PRO A 6 34.08 2.12 0.09
C PRO A 6 34.92 1.95 -1.15
N ASP A 7 34.97 0.71 -1.68
CA ASP A 7 35.51 0.44 -2.99
C ASP A 7 34.38 0.44 -4.03
N ASP A 8 34.71 0.58 -5.30
CA ASP A 8 33.72 0.64 -6.39
C ASP A 8 33.30 -0.77 -6.85
N SER A 9 33.50 -1.81 -6.01
CA SER A 9 33.17 -3.20 -6.36
C SER A 9 31.85 -3.64 -5.71
N TYR A 10 31.02 -4.31 -6.50
CA TYR A 10 29.82 -4.99 -6.02
C TYR A 10 30.17 -6.45 -5.72
N ASP A 11 30.72 -6.68 -4.53
CA ASP A 11 31.14 -7.99 -4.06
C ASP A 11 30.02 -8.75 -3.33
N LEU A 12 30.27 -9.99 -2.93
CA LEU A 12 29.32 -10.83 -2.19
C LEU A 12 28.88 -10.17 -0.86
N ALA A 13 29.75 -9.42 -0.21
CA ALA A 13 29.40 -8.74 1.04
C ALA A 13 28.42 -7.59 0.78
N THR A 14 28.59 -6.87 -0.31
CA THR A 14 27.67 -5.83 -0.78
C THR A 14 26.33 -6.43 -1.17
N GLU A 15 26.32 -7.54 -1.92
CA GLU A 15 25.09 -8.24 -2.28
C GLU A 15 24.33 -8.71 -1.05
N MET A 16 25.00 -9.33 -0.08
CA MET A 16 24.37 -9.73 1.19
C MET A 16 23.82 -8.54 1.98
N ALA A 17 24.49 -7.40 1.98
CA ALA A 17 24.03 -6.18 2.62
C ALA A 17 22.77 -5.65 1.93
N VAL A 18 22.70 -5.69 0.59
CA VAL A 18 21.53 -5.31 -0.20
C VAL A 18 20.36 -6.26 0.07
N LEU A 19 20.58 -7.57 0.06
CA LEU A 19 19.55 -8.56 0.42
C LEU A 19 18.99 -8.31 1.82
N GLY A 20 19.85 -8.08 2.80
CA GLY A 20 19.44 -7.75 4.17
C GLY A 20 18.67 -6.43 4.27
N PHE A 21 19.09 -5.42 3.50
CA PHE A 21 18.37 -4.15 3.42
C PHE A 21 16.99 -4.33 2.78
N GLN A 22 16.92 -5.01 1.64
CA GLN A 22 15.68 -5.31 0.93
C GLN A 22 14.71 -6.08 1.83
N GLN A 23 15.17 -7.13 2.51
CA GLN A 23 14.37 -7.90 3.45
C GLN A 23 13.85 -7.03 4.59
N GLY A 24 14.71 -6.21 5.21
CA GLY A 24 14.34 -5.31 6.28
C GLY A 24 13.34 -4.21 5.86
N ARG A 25 13.25 -3.91 4.56
CA ARG A 25 12.37 -2.90 3.97
C ARG A 25 11.15 -3.48 3.28
N GLY A 26 11.03 -4.80 3.21
CA GLY A 26 9.93 -5.46 2.52
C GLY A 26 9.94 -5.25 1.00
N LEU A 27 11.13 -4.99 0.44
CA LEU A 27 11.35 -4.90 -1.00
C LEU A 27 11.54 -6.30 -1.60
N THR A 28 11.54 -6.40 -2.92
CA THR A 28 11.95 -7.63 -3.61
C THR A 28 13.38 -7.97 -3.20
N VAL A 29 13.58 -9.17 -2.67
CA VAL A 29 14.88 -9.62 -2.12
C VAL A 29 15.65 -10.35 -3.21
N ASP A 30 16.21 -9.60 -4.15
CA ASP A 30 16.92 -10.11 -5.32
C ASP A 30 18.43 -9.79 -5.32
N GLY A 31 18.89 -9.04 -4.32
CA GLY A 31 20.28 -8.57 -4.24
C GLY A 31 20.65 -7.50 -5.27
N GLN A 32 19.70 -6.98 -6.04
CA GLN A 32 19.96 -5.97 -7.05
C GLN A 32 19.49 -4.59 -6.58
N VAL A 33 20.28 -3.56 -6.89
CA VAL A 33 19.91 -2.17 -6.57
C VAL A 33 19.15 -1.58 -7.75
N GLY A 34 17.91 -2.05 -7.95
CA GLY A 34 16.97 -1.45 -8.88
C GLY A 34 16.41 -0.11 -8.38
N ALA A 35 15.51 0.49 -9.15
CA ALA A 35 14.96 1.82 -8.86
C ALA A 35 14.27 1.92 -7.48
N GLU A 36 13.55 0.89 -7.04
CA GLU A 36 12.91 0.85 -5.73
C GLU A 36 13.93 0.75 -4.60
N THR A 37 14.90 -0.17 -4.73
CA THR A 37 15.97 -0.34 -3.74
C THR A 37 16.79 0.94 -3.62
N TRP A 38 17.11 1.58 -4.74
CA TRP A 38 17.84 2.85 -4.76
C TRP A 38 17.05 3.96 -4.04
N ARG A 39 15.77 4.13 -4.36
CA ARG A 39 14.91 5.13 -3.67
C ARG A 39 14.84 4.88 -2.17
N ALA A 40 14.70 3.61 -1.76
CA ALA A 40 14.68 3.24 -0.35
C ALA A 40 16.03 3.53 0.34
N LEU A 41 17.16 3.27 -0.33
CA LEU A 41 18.49 3.61 0.17
C LEU A 41 18.66 5.13 0.34
N VAL A 42 18.24 5.91 -0.66
CA VAL A 42 18.28 7.39 -0.59
C VAL A 42 17.39 7.90 0.54
N ALA A 43 16.18 7.35 0.71
CA ALA A 43 15.29 7.72 1.81
C ALA A 43 15.89 7.38 3.17
N ALA A 44 16.61 6.26 3.28
CA ALA A 44 17.26 5.80 4.51
C ALA A 44 18.58 6.55 4.84
N GLN A 45 19.08 7.34 3.93
CA GLN A 45 20.36 8.06 4.08
C GLN A 45 20.35 9.02 5.27
N TRP A 46 19.18 9.59 5.58
CA TRP A 46 19.05 10.63 6.57
C TRP A 46 18.36 10.14 7.84
N ARG A 47 18.99 10.40 8.99
CA ARG A 47 18.36 10.22 10.29
C ARG A 47 17.78 11.53 10.78
N LEU A 48 16.70 11.48 11.53
CA LEU A 48 16.06 12.66 12.11
C LEU A 48 17.04 13.49 12.94
N GLY A 49 17.26 14.74 12.53
CA GLY A 49 18.20 15.69 13.11
C GLY A 49 19.56 15.73 12.39
N ALA A 50 19.79 14.93 11.33
CA ALA A 50 21.01 15.00 10.53
C ALA A 50 21.02 16.20 9.56
N ARG A 51 19.84 16.66 9.16
CA ARG A 51 19.65 17.87 8.32
C ARG A 51 18.47 18.71 8.83
N VAL A 52 18.38 19.95 8.38
CA VAL A 52 17.20 20.79 8.61
C VAL A 52 16.10 20.35 7.67
N LEU A 53 14.89 20.12 8.22
CA LEU A 53 13.72 19.75 7.45
C LEU A 53 12.80 20.96 7.30
N PHE A 54 12.40 21.26 6.08
CA PHE A 54 11.51 22.37 5.73
C PHE A 54 10.69 22.05 4.49
N HIS A 55 9.62 22.80 4.29
CA HIS A 55 8.80 22.67 3.09
C HIS A 55 9.49 23.34 1.90
N ALA A 56 10.05 22.53 1.02
CA ALA A 56 10.67 22.99 -0.22
C ALA A 56 9.65 22.93 -1.39
N VAL A 57 9.76 23.91 -2.30
CA VAL A 57 8.93 23.99 -3.52
C VAL A 57 9.90 24.24 -4.69
N PRO A 58 9.79 23.53 -5.83
CA PRO A 58 8.72 22.59 -6.19
C PRO A 58 8.90 21.16 -5.61
N GLU A 59 10.10 20.77 -5.21
CA GLU A 59 10.40 19.42 -4.76
C GLU A 59 10.45 19.32 -3.23
N PRO A 60 9.43 18.71 -2.59
CA PRO A 60 9.43 18.54 -1.14
C PRO A 60 10.57 17.62 -0.68
N LEU A 61 11.08 17.85 0.52
CA LEU A 61 12.04 16.94 1.14
C LEU A 61 11.36 15.60 1.42
N VAL A 62 12.00 14.52 1.03
CA VAL A 62 11.54 13.15 1.27
C VAL A 62 12.62 12.39 2.03
N GLY A 63 12.21 11.53 2.97
CA GLY A 63 13.14 10.67 3.70
C GLY A 63 12.54 10.07 4.97
N GLU A 64 13.30 9.12 5.54
CA GLU A 64 12.95 8.52 6.82
C GLU A 64 13.05 9.49 8.01
N ASP A 65 13.90 10.50 7.89
CA ASP A 65 13.98 11.57 8.83
C ASP A 65 12.69 12.40 8.87
N VAL A 66 12.06 12.64 7.73
CA VAL A 66 10.74 13.29 7.65
C VAL A 66 9.67 12.39 8.24
N HIS A 67 9.68 11.10 7.87
CA HIS A 67 8.74 10.11 8.43
C HIS A 67 8.84 10.06 9.97
N ALA A 68 10.04 9.95 10.51
CA ALA A 68 10.28 9.93 11.96
C ALA A 68 9.82 11.22 12.65
N LEU A 69 9.99 12.39 12.00
CA LEU A 69 9.45 13.65 12.50
C LEU A 69 7.92 13.65 12.53
N GLN A 70 7.30 13.20 11.45
CA GLN A 70 5.84 13.10 11.36
C GLN A 70 5.27 12.16 12.43
N GLU A 71 5.87 10.97 12.62
CA GLU A 71 5.49 10.05 13.69
C GLU A 71 5.61 10.74 15.06
N ARG A 72 6.71 11.46 15.29
CA ARG A 72 6.93 12.17 16.56
C ARG A 72 5.89 13.24 16.82
N LEU A 73 5.51 13.99 15.80
CA LEU A 73 4.45 15.00 15.90
C LEU A 73 3.08 14.36 16.15
N LEU A 74 2.78 13.25 15.50
CA LEU A 74 1.54 12.48 15.72
C LEU A 74 1.47 11.93 17.15
N GLU A 75 2.57 11.40 17.70
CA GLU A 75 2.65 10.95 19.10
C GLU A 75 2.33 12.07 20.09
N MET A 76 2.65 13.31 19.75
CA MET A 76 2.36 14.49 20.55
C MET A 76 0.98 15.10 20.28
N GLY A 77 0.21 14.55 19.33
CA GLY A 77 -1.16 14.97 19.02
C GLY A 77 -1.28 15.98 17.89
N TYR A 78 -0.19 16.30 17.17
CA TYR A 78 -0.25 17.17 15.99
C TYR A 78 -0.71 16.40 14.76
N ASP A 79 -1.70 16.94 14.06
CA ASP A 79 -2.28 16.31 12.91
C ASP A 79 -1.50 16.59 11.62
N VAL A 80 -0.39 15.90 11.41
CA VAL A 80 0.38 15.95 10.16
C VAL A 80 -0.26 15.15 9.02
N GLY A 81 -1.37 14.47 9.28
CA GLY A 81 -1.93 13.47 8.38
C GLY A 81 -1.24 12.12 8.53
N ARG A 82 -1.08 11.41 7.44
CA ARG A 82 -0.28 10.16 7.41
C ARG A 82 1.21 10.52 7.52
N ALA A 83 1.97 9.71 8.24
CA ALA A 83 3.43 9.80 8.22
C ALA A 83 3.93 9.18 6.90
N ASP A 84 3.95 9.98 5.85
CA ASP A 84 4.30 9.56 4.47
C ASP A 84 5.78 9.76 4.14
N GLY A 85 6.52 10.42 5.02
CA GLY A 85 7.93 10.78 4.79
C GLY A 85 8.13 11.93 3.82
N ILE A 86 7.07 12.69 3.49
CA ILE A 86 7.14 13.86 2.62
C ILE A 86 6.92 15.13 3.45
N TYR A 87 7.87 16.06 3.43
CA TYR A 87 7.73 17.33 4.15
C TYR A 87 6.84 18.30 3.38
N GLY A 88 5.54 18.03 3.43
CA GLY A 88 4.54 18.84 2.76
C GLY A 88 4.08 20.05 3.60
N PRO A 89 3.17 20.88 3.05
CA PRO A 89 2.66 22.07 3.73
C PRO A 89 1.90 21.77 5.03
N ARG A 90 1.32 20.57 5.16
CA ARG A 90 0.64 20.13 6.39
C ARG A 90 1.65 19.87 7.50
N THR A 91 2.75 19.16 7.19
CA THR A 91 3.85 18.93 8.13
C THR A 91 4.45 20.26 8.59
N ALA A 92 4.73 21.19 7.68
CA ALA A 92 5.26 22.50 8.00
C ALA A 92 4.34 23.30 8.94
N ARG A 93 3.02 23.28 8.69
CA ARG A 93 2.05 23.93 9.61
C ARG A 93 2.06 23.34 11.00
N MET A 94 2.16 22.02 11.12
CA MET A 94 2.18 21.36 12.44
C MET A 94 3.50 21.59 13.17
N VAL A 95 4.62 21.66 12.47
CA VAL A 95 5.91 22.09 13.05
C VAL A 95 5.81 23.53 13.56
N ALA A 96 5.24 24.44 12.77
CA ALA A 96 5.04 25.83 13.21
C ALA A 96 4.09 25.93 14.41
N GLN A 97 3.07 25.10 14.49
CA GLN A 97 2.18 25.03 15.65
C GLN A 97 2.94 24.53 16.88
N PHE A 98 3.70 23.43 16.75
CA PHE A 98 4.56 22.92 17.81
C PHE A 98 5.54 23.99 18.31
N GLN A 99 6.20 24.69 17.39
CA GLN A 99 7.14 25.77 17.74
C GLN A 99 6.48 26.86 18.57
N ARG A 100 5.27 27.33 18.17
CA ARG A 100 4.51 28.31 18.95
C ARG A 100 4.23 27.84 20.39
N GLU A 101 3.81 26.59 20.53
CA GLU A 101 3.42 26.01 21.80
C GLU A 101 4.61 25.81 22.75
N VAL A 102 5.83 25.63 22.21
CA VAL A 102 7.06 25.51 22.99
C VAL A 102 7.87 26.81 23.09
N GLY A 103 7.33 27.93 22.59
CA GLY A 103 7.96 29.23 22.65
C GLY A 103 9.10 29.47 21.65
N LEU A 104 9.15 28.74 20.57
CA LEU A 104 10.09 28.94 19.46
C LEU A 104 9.47 29.81 18.36
N HIS A 105 10.34 30.41 17.53
CA HIS A 105 9.88 31.11 16.32
C HIS A 105 9.18 30.12 15.37
N PRO A 106 7.92 30.38 14.94
CA PRO A 106 7.12 29.42 14.21
C PRO A 106 7.39 29.49 12.70
N ASP A 107 8.61 29.15 12.26
CA ASP A 107 9.03 29.15 10.87
C ASP A 107 8.59 27.90 10.08
N GLY A 108 8.07 26.90 10.79
CA GLY A 108 7.65 25.63 10.18
C GLY A 108 8.82 24.76 9.71
N SER A 109 10.05 25.05 10.15
CA SER A 109 11.24 24.27 9.83
C SER A 109 11.74 23.49 11.04
N CYS A 110 12.08 22.22 10.86
CA CYS A 110 12.63 21.40 11.94
C CYS A 110 14.17 21.51 11.94
N GLY A 111 14.67 22.59 12.47
CA GLY A 111 16.09 22.84 12.70
C GLY A 111 16.55 22.39 14.11
N PRO A 112 17.82 22.69 14.48
CA PRO A 112 18.42 22.24 15.75
C PRO A 112 17.61 22.61 17.00
N GLN A 113 17.04 23.83 17.05
CA GLN A 113 16.24 24.30 18.19
C GLN A 113 14.93 23.49 18.31
N THR A 114 14.24 23.28 17.18
CA THR A 114 13.03 22.47 17.12
C THR A 114 13.33 21.03 17.51
N MET A 115 14.43 20.47 17.01
CA MET A 115 14.88 19.12 17.38
C MET A 115 15.21 19.01 18.88
N HIS A 116 15.83 20.02 19.46
CA HIS A 116 16.10 20.04 20.92
C HIS A 116 14.80 20.03 21.73
N ALA A 117 13.82 20.84 21.34
CA ALA A 117 12.51 20.87 21.99
C ALA A 117 11.77 19.52 21.84
N LEU A 118 11.78 18.91 20.64
CA LEU A 118 11.19 17.58 20.37
C LEU A 118 11.80 16.47 21.23
N ARG A 119 13.11 16.52 21.50
CA ARG A 119 13.81 15.54 22.34
C ARG A 119 13.49 15.72 23.83
N ARG A 120 13.32 16.96 24.30
CA ARG A 120 13.02 17.26 25.72
C ARG A 120 11.63 16.85 26.15
N LEU A 121 10.67 16.93 25.24
CA LEU A 121 9.31 16.48 25.50
C LEU A 121 9.30 14.95 25.42
N GLY A 122 9.33 14.30 26.58
CA GLY A 122 9.34 12.85 26.70
C GLY A 122 8.19 12.18 25.91
N ARG A 123 8.35 10.92 25.55
CA ARG A 123 7.26 10.11 24.97
C ARG A 123 6.09 10.10 25.97
N LYS A 124 4.97 10.72 25.63
CA LYS A 124 3.72 10.46 26.31
C LYS A 124 3.32 9.03 25.93
N VAL A 125 3.34 8.12 26.88
CA VAL A 125 2.74 6.79 26.71
C VAL A 125 1.24 7.02 26.66
N VAL A 126 0.70 7.12 25.45
CA VAL A 126 -0.74 7.21 25.22
C VAL A 126 -1.16 5.86 24.62
N GLY A 127 -2.10 5.21 25.27
CA GLY A 127 -2.70 3.99 24.74
C GLY A 127 -3.38 4.29 23.40
N GLY A 128 -3.00 3.56 22.35
CA GLY A 128 -3.49 3.73 20.99
C GLY A 128 -2.81 4.86 20.21
N ARG A 129 -2.51 4.62 18.93
CA ARG A 129 -1.93 5.68 18.09
C ARG A 129 -3.07 6.53 17.48
N PRO A 130 -3.09 7.85 17.72
CA PRO A 130 -4.22 8.71 17.34
C PRO A 130 -4.58 8.67 15.86
N GLN A 131 -3.60 8.43 14.97
CA GLN A 131 -3.82 8.35 13.53
C GLN A 131 -4.69 7.15 13.13
N TRP A 132 -4.58 6.02 13.79
CA TRP A 132 -5.38 4.84 13.49
C TRP A 132 -6.84 5.02 13.88
N LEU A 133 -7.03 5.66 15.04
CA LEU A 133 -8.37 6.02 15.49
C LEU A 133 -9.00 7.04 14.54
N ARG A 134 -8.20 7.95 13.97
CA ARG A 134 -8.69 8.92 12.98
C ARG A 134 -9.03 8.26 11.65
N GLU A 135 -8.15 7.43 11.09
CA GLU A 135 -8.42 6.70 9.85
C GLU A 135 -9.69 5.86 9.98
N ALA A 136 -9.81 5.10 11.07
CA ALA A 136 -10.99 4.29 11.34
C ALA A 136 -12.26 5.16 11.55
N GLU A 137 -12.13 6.31 12.22
CA GLU A 137 -13.23 7.22 12.46
C GLU A 137 -13.66 7.97 11.20
N GLU A 138 -12.73 8.42 10.37
CA GLU A 138 -13.02 9.02 9.07
C GLU A 138 -13.73 8.02 8.17
N PHE A 139 -13.23 6.78 8.13
CA PHE A 139 -13.89 5.70 7.39
C PHE A 139 -15.30 5.40 7.93
N ARG A 140 -15.46 5.33 9.25
CA ARG A 140 -16.78 5.12 9.90
C ARG A 140 -17.76 6.26 9.60
N ARG A 141 -17.30 7.52 9.62
CA ARG A 141 -18.11 8.70 9.30
C ARG A 141 -18.54 8.74 7.84
N SER A 142 -17.78 8.12 6.95
CA SER A 142 -18.15 8.01 5.55
C SER A 142 -19.45 7.21 5.33
N GLY A 143 -19.91 6.49 6.36
CA GLY A 143 -21.18 5.77 6.41
C GLY A 143 -21.19 4.45 5.62
N PRO A 144 -22.21 3.61 5.84
CA PRO A 144 -22.30 2.28 5.24
C PRO A 144 -22.78 2.28 3.78
N ASN A 145 -23.11 3.45 3.23
CA ASN A 145 -23.68 3.55 1.90
C ASN A 145 -22.58 3.40 0.84
N LEU A 146 -22.76 2.48 -0.09
CA LEU A 146 -21.87 2.27 -1.23
C LEU A 146 -22.06 3.33 -2.32
N ILE A 147 -23.28 3.85 -2.46
CA ILE A 147 -23.64 4.81 -3.50
C ILE A 147 -22.84 6.11 -3.29
N GLY A 148 -22.17 6.56 -4.33
CA GLY A 148 -21.38 7.77 -4.33
C GLY A 148 -19.98 7.66 -3.76
N LYS A 149 -19.58 6.49 -3.21
CA LYS A 149 -18.18 6.23 -2.85
C LYS A 149 -17.29 6.26 -4.08
N THR A 150 -16.09 6.79 -3.92
CA THR A 150 -15.10 6.86 -4.98
C THR A 150 -14.03 5.79 -4.75
N ILE A 151 -13.93 4.83 -5.67
CA ILE A 151 -12.96 3.75 -5.62
C ILE A 151 -11.92 3.99 -6.72
N ILE A 152 -10.67 4.02 -6.35
CA ILE A 152 -9.56 4.07 -7.29
C ILE A 152 -9.05 2.65 -7.48
N ILE A 153 -9.06 2.17 -8.71
CA ILE A 153 -8.48 0.88 -9.08
C ILE A 153 -7.22 1.12 -9.88
N ASP A 154 -6.16 0.48 -9.49
CA ASP A 154 -4.85 0.63 -10.10
C ASP A 154 -4.43 -0.69 -10.74
N PRO A 155 -4.60 -0.85 -12.07
CA PRO A 155 -4.00 -1.98 -12.77
C PRO A 155 -2.48 -1.82 -12.78
N GLY A 156 -1.75 -2.77 -12.20
CA GLY A 156 -0.29 -2.74 -12.14
C GLY A 156 0.35 -2.66 -13.51
N HIS A 157 1.59 -2.16 -13.57
CA HIS A 157 2.36 -2.04 -14.82
C HIS A 157 1.62 -1.23 -15.90
N GLY A 158 1.94 -1.45 -17.18
CA GLY A 158 1.29 -0.80 -18.31
C GLY A 158 2.19 0.15 -19.09
N GLY A 159 1.76 0.61 -20.26
CA GLY A 159 2.60 1.39 -21.17
C GLY A 159 3.77 0.55 -21.67
N ASP A 160 4.98 1.03 -21.43
CA ASP A 160 6.22 0.35 -21.81
C ASP A 160 6.64 -0.75 -20.82
N ASP A 161 5.99 -0.84 -19.66
CA ASP A 161 6.24 -1.84 -18.64
C ASP A 161 5.18 -2.98 -18.70
N PRO A 162 5.52 -4.13 -19.29
CA PRO A 162 4.60 -5.26 -19.36
C PRO A 162 4.47 -6.04 -18.04
N GLY A 163 5.30 -5.76 -17.02
CA GLY A 163 5.46 -6.61 -15.85
C GLY A 163 5.98 -8.01 -16.22
N ILE A 164 5.50 -9.02 -15.55
CA ILE A 164 5.84 -10.42 -15.85
C ILE A 164 5.31 -10.81 -17.21
N VAL A 165 6.17 -11.42 -18.03
CA VAL A 165 5.84 -11.90 -19.39
C VAL A 165 6.08 -13.39 -19.49
N VAL A 166 5.07 -14.14 -19.89
CA VAL A 166 5.17 -15.58 -20.13
C VAL A 166 4.75 -15.90 -21.56
N PRO A 167 5.64 -16.55 -22.35
CA PRO A 167 5.30 -17.02 -23.68
C PRO A 167 4.22 -18.12 -23.66
N ASP A 168 3.33 -18.09 -24.64
CA ASP A 168 2.30 -19.12 -24.85
C ASP A 168 2.16 -19.39 -26.35
N GLY A 169 3.05 -20.20 -26.90
CA GLY A 169 3.16 -20.46 -28.34
C GLY A 169 3.41 -19.16 -29.12
N PRO A 170 2.55 -18.78 -30.06
CA PRO A 170 2.63 -17.52 -30.81
C PRO A 170 2.11 -16.31 -30.00
N LEU A 171 1.45 -16.55 -28.87
CA LEU A 171 0.92 -15.54 -27.97
C LEU A 171 1.87 -15.30 -26.82
N ARG A 172 1.60 -14.24 -26.09
CA ARG A 172 2.26 -13.96 -24.80
C ARG A 172 1.20 -13.45 -23.83
N TRP A 173 1.36 -13.83 -22.57
CA TRP A 173 0.59 -13.28 -21.47
C TRP A 173 1.47 -12.29 -20.70
N THR A 174 0.94 -11.12 -20.42
CA THR A 174 1.63 -10.11 -19.63
C THR A 174 0.86 -9.85 -18.35
N GLU A 175 1.58 -9.52 -17.29
CA GLU A 175 0.96 -9.07 -16.05
C GLU A 175 0.09 -7.81 -16.29
N ALA A 176 0.59 -6.86 -17.08
CA ALA A 176 -0.11 -5.62 -17.39
C ALA A 176 -1.49 -5.87 -18.03
N ASP A 177 -1.59 -6.83 -18.95
CA ASP A 177 -2.86 -7.16 -19.64
C ASP A 177 -3.85 -7.82 -18.66
N LEU A 178 -3.38 -8.78 -17.85
CA LEU A 178 -4.21 -9.49 -16.89
C LEU A 178 -4.67 -8.55 -15.74
N ALA A 179 -3.78 -7.71 -15.24
CA ALA A 179 -4.11 -6.71 -14.23
C ALA A 179 -5.16 -5.73 -14.74
N PHE A 180 -5.02 -5.29 -16.02
CA PHE A 180 -6.01 -4.41 -16.62
C PHE A 180 -7.36 -5.09 -16.85
N ASP A 181 -7.40 -6.34 -17.32
CA ASP A 181 -8.66 -7.09 -17.50
C ASP A 181 -9.40 -7.27 -16.15
N LEU A 182 -8.67 -7.64 -15.09
CA LEU A 182 -9.23 -7.74 -13.73
C LEU A 182 -9.78 -6.39 -13.24
N ALA A 183 -9.00 -5.33 -13.42
CA ALA A 183 -9.38 -3.98 -12.99
C ALA A 183 -10.61 -3.46 -13.74
N ALA A 184 -10.69 -3.65 -15.06
CA ALA A 184 -11.83 -3.22 -15.88
C ALA A 184 -13.12 -3.99 -15.54
N ARG A 185 -13.01 -5.28 -15.25
CA ARG A 185 -14.16 -6.08 -14.77
C ARG A 185 -14.64 -5.60 -13.41
N LEU A 186 -13.70 -5.29 -12.50
CA LEU A 186 -14.02 -4.78 -11.15
C LEU A 186 -14.66 -3.40 -11.24
N GLU A 187 -14.14 -2.51 -12.10
CA GLU A 187 -14.74 -1.19 -12.40
C GLU A 187 -16.20 -1.33 -12.79
N GLY A 188 -16.50 -2.17 -13.78
CA GLY A 188 -17.88 -2.36 -14.25
C GLY A 188 -18.83 -2.84 -13.15
N ARG A 189 -18.40 -3.75 -12.28
CA ARG A 189 -19.22 -4.28 -11.18
C ARG A 189 -19.44 -3.24 -10.06
N LEU A 190 -18.40 -2.51 -9.67
CA LEU A 190 -18.49 -1.45 -8.66
C LEU A 190 -19.33 -0.27 -9.16
N ALA A 191 -19.19 0.12 -10.42
CA ALA A 191 -19.99 1.15 -11.05
C ALA A 191 -21.48 0.74 -11.12
N ALA A 192 -21.78 -0.51 -11.45
CA ALA A 192 -23.13 -1.04 -11.43
C ALA A 192 -23.76 -1.03 -10.01
N ALA A 193 -22.94 -1.08 -8.95
CA ALA A 193 -23.39 -0.94 -7.56
C ALA A 193 -23.54 0.53 -7.10
N GLY A 194 -23.36 1.51 -8.01
CA GLY A 194 -23.56 2.93 -7.74
C GLY A 194 -22.34 3.66 -7.19
N MET A 195 -21.16 3.05 -7.23
CA MET A 195 -19.89 3.69 -6.88
C MET A 195 -19.34 4.49 -8.05
N ARG A 196 -18.55 5.53 -7.76
CA ARG A 196 -17.72 6.21 -8.74
C ARG A 196 -16.39 5.48 -8.79
N VAL A 197 -15.99 5.04 -9.97
CA VAL A 197 -14.77 4.27 -10.11
C VAL A 197 -13.84 4.97 -11.11
N HIS A 198 -12.56 5.02 -10.77
CA HIS A 198 -11.51 5.57 -11.64
C HIS A 198 -10.37 4.56 -11.74
N LEU A 199 -9.93 4.31 -12.97
CA LEU A 199 -8.71 3.55 -13.22
C LEU A 199 -7.52 4.52 -13.28
N THR A 200 -6.36 4.11 -12.74
CA THR A 200 -5.14 4.92 -12.81
C THR A 200 -4.55 4.96 -14.22
N ARG A 201 -4.90 4.01 -15.09
CA ARG A 201 -4.50 3.96 -16.49
C ARG A 201 -5.55 3.30 -17.38
N GLY A 202 -5.47 3.57 -18.66
CA GLY A 202 -6.22 2.87 -19.70
C GLY A 202 -5.54 1.56 -20.15
N PRO A 203 -6.15 0.86 -21.13
CA PRO A 203 -5.64 -0.42 -21.62
C PRO A 203 -4.27 -0.31 -22.28
N ALA A 204 -4.05 0.72 -23.06
CA ALA A 204 -2.81 0.90 -23.81
C ALA A 204 -1.77 1.78 -23.10
N GLY A 205 -2.08 2.35 -21.94
CA GLY A 205 -1.22 3.28 -21.19
C GLY A 205 -0.16 4.00 -22.04
N THR A 206 0.06 5.28 -21.88
CA THR A 206 1.15 5.96 -22.58
C THR A 206 2.25 6.30 -21.58
N GLY A 207 3.43 5.70 -21.78
CA GLY A 207 4.58 5.88 -20.89
C GLY A 207 4.51 5.07 -19.60
N GLU A 208 5.61 5.08 -18.84
CA GLU A 208 5.71 4.42 -17.55
C GLU A 208 4.97 5.27 -16.48
N LEU A 209 4.00 4.67 -15.81
CA LEU A 209 3.30 5.31 -14.70
C LEU A 209 3.93 4.85 -13.39
N THR A 210 4.73 5.71 -12.77
CA THR A 210 5.40 5.42 -11.50
C THR A 210 4.42 5.31 -10.33
N ASP A 211 4.79 4.61 -9.26
CA ASP A 211 4.01 4.50 -8.02
C ASP A 211 3.64 5.88 -7.45
N LEU A 212 4.56 6.83 -7.53
CA LEU A 212 4.32 8.21 -7.12
C LEU A 212 3.19 8.85 -7.94
N ALA A 213 3.22 8.72 -9.27
CA ALA A 213 2.20 9.29 -10.15
C ALA A 213 0.83 8.65 -9.91
N ARG A 214 0.78 7.32 -9.71
CA ARG A 214 -0.44 6.57 -9.35
C ARG A 214 -1.04 7.06 -8.04
N ALA A 215 -0.21 7.22 -7.01
CA ALA A 215 -0.64 7.73 -5.71
C ALA A 215 -1.09 9.18 -5.77
N GLN A 216 -0.40 10.04 -6.54
CA GLN A 216 -0.79 11.44 -6.75
C GLN A 216 -2.16 11.53 -7.41
N LEU A 217 -2.38 10.81 -8.50
CA LEU A 217 -3.68 10.76 -9.18
C LEU A 217 -4.80 10.32 -8.23
N ALA A 218 -4.58 9.25 -7.46
CA ALA A 218 -5.55 8.77 -6.48
C ALA A 218 -5.88 9.83 -5.42
N ASN A 219 -4.85 10.54 -4.93
CA ASN A 219 -5.00 11.60 -3.94
C ASN A 219 -5.73 12.84 -4.48
N GLU A 220 -5.51 13.19 -5.75
CA GLU A 220 -6.18 14.28 -6.44
C GLU A 220 -7.67 13.98 -6.67
N LEU A 221 -7.99 12.74 -7.04
CA LEU A 221 -9.36 12.27 -7.23
C LEU A 221 -10.13 12.12 -5.91
N GLY A 222 -9.43 12.12 -4.77
CA GLY A 222 -10.07 12.02 -3.46
C GLY A 222 -10.79 10.70 -3.24
N GLY A 223 -10.16 9.56 -3.58
CA GLY A 223 -10.74 8.25 -3.41
C GLY A 223 -11.07 7.89 -1.97
N ASP A 224 -12.13 7.11 -1.76
CA ASP A 224 -12.47 6.51 -0.45
C ASP A 224 -11.66 5.23 -0.20
N LEU A 225 -11.34 4.46 -1.25
CA LEU A 225 -10.48 3.28 -1.23
C LEU A 225 -9.57 3.25 -2.47
N PHE A 226 -8.41 2.64 -2.30
CA PHE A 226 -7.46 2.36 -3.38
C PHE A 226 -7.17 0.86 -3.47
N ILE A 227 -7.31 0.29 -4.65
CA ILE A 227 -7.10 -1.15 -4.90
C ILE A 227 -6.15 -1.30 -6.07
N SER A 228 -4.90 -1.71 -5.81
CA SER A 228 -3.93 -2.06 -6.84
C SER A 228 -4.00 -3.56 -7.13
N VAL A 229 -4.10 -3.91 -8.41
CA VAL A 229 -4.24 -5.29 -8.87
C VAL A 229 -3.02 -5.68 -9.67
N HIS A 230 -2.39 -6.76 -9.26
CA HIS A 230 -1.19 -7.33 -9.87
C HIS A 230 -1.34 -8.84 -10.09
N VAL A 231 -0.45 -9.39 -10.88
CA VAL A 231 -0.22 -10.83 -11.03
C VAL A 231 1.28 -11.04 -10.89
N ASP A 232 1.70 -11.78 -9.86
CA ASP A 232 3.11 -11.93 -9.52
C ASP A 232 3.83 -12.95 -10.42
N GLY A 233 5.15 -13.01 -10.29
CA GLY A 233 6.01 -14.01 -10.92
C GLY A 233 7.21 -14.32 -10.04
N HIS A 234 7.64 -15.57 -10.05
CA HIS A 234 8.78 -16.01 -9.27
C HIS A 234 9.66 -16.98 -10.06
N ALA A 235 10.97 -17.01 -9.78
CA ALA A 235 11.90 -17.94 -10.42
C ALA A 235 11.57 -19.41 -10.09
N ASN A 236 11.04 -19.68 -8.89
CA ASN A 236 10.48 -20.99 -8.57
C ASN A 236 9.07 -21.09 -9.16
N VAL A 237 8.89 -21.97 -10.13
CA VAL A 237 7.61 -22.23 -10.80
C VAL A 237 6.55 -22.89 -9.91
N ASP A 238 6.95 -23.43 -8.77
CA ASP A 238 6.03 -24.01 -7.77
C ASP A 238 5.43 -22.95 -6.84
N ALA A 239 5.88 -21.68 -6.94
CA ALA A 239 5.27 -20.58 -6.22
C ALA A 239 3.87 -20.32 -6.79
N ASP A 240 2.84 -20.41 -5.95
CA ASP A 240 1.43 -20.26 -6.33
C ASP A 240 0.63 -19.57 -5.22
N GLY A 241 -0.52 -19.02 -5.57
CA GLY A 241 -1.49 -18.49 -4.61
C GLY A 241 -1.64 -16.97 -4.65
N VAL A 242 -2.45 -16.45 -3.76
CA VAL A 242 -2.81 -15.02 -3.66
C VAL A 242 -2.28 -14.41 -2.38
N ALA A 243 -1.71 -13.20 -2.49
CA ALA A 243 -1.28 -12.38 -1.36
C ALA A 243 -1.89 -10.99 -1.44
N SER A 244 -2.19 -10.40 -0.29
CA SER A 244 -2.67 -9.02 -0.20
C SER A 244 -1.76 -8.19 0.69
N PHE A 245 -1.50 -6.96 0.30
CA PHE A 245 -0.53 -6.09 0.96
C PHE A 245 -1.19 -4.78 1.37
N HIS A 246 -0.88 -4.32 2.58
CA HIS A 246 -1.32 -3.03 3.10
C HIS A 246 -0.13 -2.25 3.64
N TYR A 247 -0.31 -0.94 3.86
CA TYR A 247 0.75 -0.14 4.45
C TYR A 247 1.01 -0.52 5.90
N GLY A 248 2.28 -0.79 6.22
CA GLY A 248 2.73 -1.01 7.59
C GLY A 248 4.25 -1.20 7.68
N THR A 249 4.84 -0.78 8.79
CA THR A 249 6.30 -0.74 9.00
C THR A 249 6.83 -1.90 9.85
N GLY A 250 6.05 -2.90 10.15
CA GLY A 250 6.48 -3.98 11.07
C GLY A 250 6.74 -3.56 12.52
N ASN A 251 6.96 -2.26 12.79
CA ASN A 251 7.15 -1.67 14.13
C ASN A 251 5.83 -1.17 14.73
N GLY A 252 4.71 -1.69 14.23
CA GLY A 252 3.39 -1.38 14.70
C GLY A 252 2.79 -0.08 14.11
N VAL A 253 3.38 0.51 13.08
CA VAL A 253 2.71 1.52 12.24
C VAL A 253 2.02 0.79 11.12
N THR A 254 0.70 0.86 11.04
CA THR A 254 -0.10 0.22 10.00
C THR A 254 -1.32 1.07 9.67
N SER A 255 -1.82 0.99 8.45
CA SER A 255 -3.15 1.46 8.11
C SER A 255 -4.16 0.42 8.58
N THR A 256 -4.90 0.70 9.67
CA THR A 256 -5.88 -0.26 10.21
C THR A 256 -7.02 -0.55 9.25
N VAL A 257 -7.45 0.46 8.49
CA VAL A 257 -8.50 0.31 7.49
C VAL A 257 -7.97 -0.42 6.26
N GLY A 258 -6.71 -0.11 5.84
CA GLY A 258 -6.02 -0.84 4.78
C GLY A 258 -5.77 -2.31 5.14
N GLU A 259 -5.37 -2.61 6.36
CA GLU A 259 -5.21 -3.98 6.88
C GLU A 259 -6.53 -4.75 6.85
N ARG A 260 -7.63 -4.12 7.30
CA ARG A 260 -8.96 -4.71 7.24
C ARG A 260 -9.37 -5.00 5.78
N LEU A 261 -9.16 -4.04 4.86
CA LEU A 261 -9.45 -4.23 3.44
C LEU A 261 -8.63 -5.39 2.86
N ALA A 262 -7.33 -5.45 3.13
CA ALA A 262 -6.46 -6.54 2.70
C ALA A 262 -6.96 -7.90 3.22
N GLY A 263 -7.33 -7.98 4.51
CA GLY A 263 -7.88 -9.19 5.10
C GLY A 263 -9.20 -9.66 4.46
N LEU A 264 -10.09 -8.72 4.14
CA LEU A 264 -11.34 -9.01 3.46
C LEU A 264 -11.09 -9.50 2.03
N VAL A 265 -10.26 -8.80 1.26
CA VAL A 265 -9.91 -9.19 -0.12
C VAL A 265 -9.25 -10.57 -0.15
N GLN A 266 -8.27 -10.80 0.73
CA GLN A 266 -7.58 -12.09 0.84
C GLN A 266 -8.59 -13.23 1.13
N ARG A 267 -9.41 -13.04 2.14
CA ARG A 267 -10.41 -14.03 2.56
C ARG A 267 -11.39 -14.37 1.44
N GLU A 268 -11.96 -13.36 0.79
CA GLU A 268 -12.97 -13.56 -0.25
C GLU A 268 -12.38 -14.23 -1.49
N ILE A 269 -11.17 -13.86 -1.92
CA ILE A 269 -10.51 -14.47 -3.07
C ILE A 269 -10.21 -15.95 -2.76
N VAL A 270 -9.56 -16.24 -1.64
CA VAL A 270 -9.23 -17.63 -1.26
C VAL A 270 -10.49 -18.50 -1.20
N ALA A 271 -11.55 -18.01 -0.55
CA ALA A 271 -12.78 -18.79 -0.36
C ALA A 271 -13.51 -19.11 -1.68
N ARG A 272 -13.47 -18.19 -2.67
CA ARG A 272 -14.23 -18.33 -3.92
C ARG A 272 -13.43 -18.94 -5.07
N THR A 273 -12.10 -18.86 -5.02
CA THR A 273 -11.24 -19.28 -6.12
C THR A 273 -10.46 -20.56 -5.83
N GLY A 274 -10.25 -20.87 -4.55
CA GLY A 274 -9.40 -21.98 -4.12
C GLY A 274 -7.91 -21.76 -4.40
N LEU A 275 -7.48 -20.50 -4.63
CA LEU A 275 -6.06 -20.16 -4.64
C LEU A 275 -5.45 -20.41 -3.26
N ARG A 276 -4.18 -20.79 -3.23
CA ARG A 276 -3.43 -20.92 -1.99
C ARG A 276 -3.41 -19.58 -1.24
N ASN A 277 -3.67 -19.63 0.05
CA ASN A 277 -3.63 -18.45 0.90
C ASN A 277 -2.20 -18.09 1.28
N CYS A 278 -1.64 -17.08 0.62
CA CYS A 278 -0.32 -16.52 0.95
C CYS A 278 -0.40 -15.39 1.98
N GLN A 279 -1.53 -15.23 2.67
CA GLN A 279 -1.77 -14.31 3.77
C GLN A 279 -1.78 -12.82 3.36
N THR A 280 -1.91 -11.97 4.38
CA THR A 280 -1.78 -10.51 4.25
C THR A 280 -0.47 -10.04 4.85
N HIS A 281 0.15 -9.05 4.22
CA HIS A 281 1.46 -8.56 4.63
C HIS A 281 1.50 -7.05 4.73
N ALA A 282 2.12 -6.57 5.81
CA ALA A 282 2.45 -5.16 5.94
C ALA A 282 3.68 -4.82 5.10
N LYS A 283 3.59 -3.79 4.26
CA LYS A 283 4.68 -3.32 3.39
C LYS A 283 4.78 -1.80 3.42
N THR A 284 6.01 -1.31 3.21
CA THR A 284 6.31 0.12 3.12
C THR A 284 6.41 0.62 1.68
N TRP A 285 5.89 -0.14 0.71
CA TRP A 285 5.94 0.22 -0.70
C TRP A 285 5.41 1.64 -0.95
N GLU A 286 6.03 2.31 -1.89
CA GLU A 286 5.78 3.73 -2.16
C GLU A 286 4.32 3.99 -2.47
N LEU A 287 3.72 3.18 -3.30
CA LEU A 287 2.30 3.26 -3.64
C LEU A 287 1.39 3.22 -2.40
N LEU A 288 1.58 2.23 -1.51
CA LEU A 288 0.78 2.07 -0.30
C LEU A 288 1.05 3.18 0.74
N ARG A 289 2.27 3.70 0.75
CA ARG A 289 2.69 4.76 1.67
C ARG A 289 2.16 6.13 1.29
N LEU A 290 2.13 6.44 -0.01
CA LEU A 290 1.80 7.77 -0.53
C LEU A 290 0.30 7.99 -0.76
N THR A 291 -0.48 6.92 -0.91
CA THR A 291 -1.94 7.03 -0.98
C THR A 291 -2.51 7.51 0.35
N ARG A 292 -3.41 8.50 0.32
CA ARG A 292 -4.02 9.11 1.51
C ARG A 292 -5.27 8.38 2.01
N MET A 293 -5.88 7.58 1.15
CA MET A 293 -7.01 6.72 1.49
C MET A 293 -6.53 5.32 1.89
N PRO A 294 -7.37 4.50 2.53
CA PRO A 294 -7.06 3.08 2.74
C PRO A 294 -6.72 2.38 1.43
N ALA A 295 -5.57 1.71 1.41
CA ALA A 295 -5.00 1.13 0.21
C ALA A 295 -4.66 -0.35 0.41
N VAL A 296 -4.90 -1.15 -0.62
CA VAL A 296 -4.47 -2.54 -0.74
C VAL A 296 -3.84 -2.77 -2.11
N ARG A 297 -2.75 -3.54 -2.16
CA ARG A 297 -2.28 -4.21 -3.37
C ARG A 297 -2.61 -5.69 -3.24
N VAL A 298 -3.06 -6.28 -4.34
CA VAL A 298 -3.43 -7.70 -4.41
C VAL A 298 -2.65 -8.33 -5.55
N ASP A 299 -1.82 -9.31 -5.24
CA ASP A 299 -1.12 -10.13 -6.22
C ASP A 299 -1.93 -11.43 -6.40
N VAL A 300 -2.66 -11.49 -7.52
CA VAL A 300 -3.64 -12.54 -7.81
C VAL A 300 -2.96 -13.69 -8.54
N GLY A 301 -2.28 -14.57 -7.80
CA GLY A 301 -1.59 -15.70 -8.38
C GLY A 301 -0.25 -15.36 -9.03
N TYR A 302 0.43 -16.40 -9.51
CA TYR A 302 1.75 -16.32 -10.13
C TYR A 302 1.68 -16.71 -11.60
N LEU A 303 1.94 -15.78 -12.51
CA LEU A 303 1.91 -16.04 -13.95
C LEU A 303 2.98 -17.05 -14.38
N THR A 304 4.07 -17.15 -13.65
CA THR A 304 5.14 -18.14 -13.84
C THR A 304 4.77 -19.53 -13.37
N SER A 305 3.77 -19.67 -12.49
CA SER A 305 3.24 -20.97 -12.05
C SER A 305 2.32 -21.56 -13.13
N PRO A 306 2.56 -22.79 -13.61
CA PRO A 306 1.65 -23.44 -14.56
C PRO A 306 0.22 -23.55 -14.01
N LEU A 307 0.08 -23.85 -12.71
CA LEU A 307 -1.22 -24.03 -12.07
C LEU A 307 -2.02 -22.72 -12.00
N ASP A 308 -1.38 -21.64 -11.53
CA ASP A 308 -2.07 -20.35 -11.44
C ASP A 308 -2.26 -19.73 -12.81
N ARG A 309 -1.31 -19.91 -13.73
CA ARG A 309 -1.44 -19.42 -15.11
C ARG A 309 -2.65 -20.02 -15.82
N GLU A 310 -2.86 -21.33 -15.75
CA GLU A 310 -4.04 -21.99 -16.34
C GLU A 310 -5.33 -21.34 -15.81
N ARG A 311 -5.39 -21.00 -14.54
CA ARG A 311 -6.53 -20.32 -13.93
C ARG A 311 -6.64 -18.86 -14.38
N LEU A 312 -5.52 -18.11 -14.37
CA LEU A 312 -5.50 -16.68 -14.70
C LEU A 312 -5.88 -16.40 -16.16
N ILE A 313 -5.56 -17.29 -17.10
CA ILE A 313 -5.96 -17.15 -18.50
C ILE A 313 -7.45 -17.50 -18.74
N ASP A 314 -8.11 -18.20 -17.82
CA ASP A 314 -9.55 -18.47 -17.86
C ASP A 314 -10.37 -17.22 -17.52
N PRO A 315 -11.18 -16.67 -18.44
CA PRO A 315 -12.02 -15.51 -18.16
C PRO A 315 -13.00 -15.74 -17.00
N HIS A 316 -13.53 -16.97 -16.85
CA HIS A 316 -14.46 -17.30 -15.76
C HIS A 316 -13.77 -17.32 -14.40
N PHE A 317 -12.50 -17.70 -14.36
CA PHE A 317 -11.73 -17.60 -13.13
C PHE A 317 -11.52 -16.12 -12.73
N ARG A 318 -11.15 -15.26 -13.68
CA ARG A 318 -11.04 -13.82 -13.43
C ARG A 318 -12.35 -13.21 -12.96
N ASP A 319 -13.50 -13.65 -13.49
CA ASP A 319 -14.81 -13.21 -13.00
C ASP A 319 -15.04 -13.59 -11.54
N ARG A 320 -14.64 -14.81 -11.11
CA ARG A 320 -14.73 -15.22 -9.69
C ARG A 320 -13.83 -14.38 -8.79
N VAL A 321 -12.61 -14.06 -9.25
CA VAL A 321 -11.71 -13.14 -8.52
C VAL A 321 -12.35 -11.78 -8.33
N VAL A 322 -12.90 -11.22 -9.39
CA VAL A 322 -13.54 -9.90 -9.35
C VAL A 322 -14.79 -9.90 -8.46
N GLU A 323 -15.58 -10.98 -8.49
CA GLU A 323 -16.70 -11.16 -7.56
C GLU A 323 -16.26 -11.19 -6.09
N ALA A 324 -15.14 -11.87 -5.83
CA ALA A 324 -14.54 -11.87 -4.49
C ALA A 324 -14.10 -10.48 -4.04
N MET A 325 -13.43 -9.73 -4.91
CA MET A 325 -13.01 -8.36 -4.61
C MET A 325 -14.22 -7.42 -4.41
N MET A 326 -15.25 -7.56 -5.23
CA MET A 326 -16.51 -6.82 -5.06
C MET A 326 -17.14 -7.12 -3.70
N ALA A 327 -17.23 -8.40 -3.30
CA ALA A 327 -17.77 -8.80 -2.00
C ALA A 327 -16.92 -8.22 -0.85
N ALA A 328 -15.60 -8.19 -0.98
CA ALA A 328 -14.71 -7.58 0.01
C ALA A 328 -14.98 -6.08 0.18
N VAL A 329 -15.13 -5.35 -0.93
CA VAL A 329 -15.48 -3.91 -0.90
C VAL A 329 -16.84 -3.70 -0.25
N GLN A 330 -17.85 -4.51 -0.57
CA GLN A 330 -19.17 -4.42 0.07
C GLN A 330 -19.06 -4.65 1.58
N ARG A 331 -18.35 -5.69 2.01
CA ARG A 331 -18.15 -6.03 3.43
C ARG A 331 -17.36 -4.97 4.19
N MET A 332 -16.51 -4.21 3.50
CA MET A 332 -15.77 -3.13 4.10
C MET A 332 -16.70 -2.07 4.74
N TYR A 333 -17.84 -1.82 4.11
CA TYR A 333 -18.83 -0.83 4.56
C TYR A 333 -19.94 -1.41 5.45
N PHE A 334 -20.01 -2.75 5.61
CA PHE A 334 -20.94 -3.33 6.57
C PHE A 334 -20.42 -3.23 8.01
N PRO A 335 -21.34 -3.11 8.99
CA PRO A 335 -20.98 -3.21 10.40
C PRO A 335 -20.24 -4.53 10.70
N VAL A 336 -19.21 -4.46 11.53
CA VAL A 336 -18.37 -5.64 11.86
C VAL A 336 -19.19 -6.76 12.48
N GLU A 337 -20.25 -6.42 13.23
CA GLU A 337 -21.18 -7.35 13.88
C GLU A 337 -21.99 -8.17 12.87
N GLN A 338 -22.10 -7.71 11.63
CA GLN A 338 -22.81 -8.38 10.54
C GLN A 338 -21.87 -9.10 9.57
N ASP A 339 -20.56 -9.07 9.82
CA ASP A 339 -19.57 -9.72 8.97
C ASP A 339 -19.46 -11.22 9.29
N VAL A 340 -20.35 -12.00 8.65
CA VAL A 340 -20.36 -13.46 8.79
C VAL A 340 -19.09 -14.06 8.14
N PRO A 341 -18.40 -15.02 8.78
CA PRO A 341 -17.23 -15.69 8.21
C PRO A 341 -17.56 -16.30 6.83
N THR A 342 -16.71 -16.01 5.84
CA THR A 342 -16.85 -16.54 4.48
C THR A 342 -16.51 -18.02 4.43
N GLY A 343 -17.32 -18.83 3.75
CA GLY A 343 -17.05 -20.26 3.55
C GLY A 343 -17.47 -21.18 4.70
N THR A 344 -18.00 -20.66 5.81
CA THR A 344 -18.60 -21.46 6.87
C THR A 344 -20.13 -21.46 6.76
N PHE A 345 -20.66 -22.07 5.71
CA PHE A 345 -22.05 -22.52 5.78
C PHE A 345 -22.05 -23.84 6.57
N ASP A 346 -22.50 -23.80 7.82
CA ASP A 346 -22.84 -25.03 8.50
C ASP A 346 -24.14 -25.56 7.82
N VAL A 347 -24.00 -26.72 7.18
CA VAL A 347 -25.13 -27.40 6.50
C VAL A 347 -26.29 -27.66 7.48
N ARG A 348 -26.02 -27.66 8.80
CA ARG A 348 -27.04 -27.78 9.85
C ARG A 348 -27.86 -26.49 10.03
N GLU A 349 -27.24 -25.32 9.90
CA GLU A 349 -27.96 -24.03 9.95
C GLU A 349 -28.83 -23.81 8.72
N LEU A 350 -28.37 -24.23 7.52
CA LEU A 350 -29.20 -24.23 6.32
C LEU A 350 -30.44 -25.14 6.42
N ARG A 351 -30.30 -26.30 7.08
CA ARG A 351 -31.42 -27.20 7.31
C ARG A 351 -32.43 -26.66 8.35
N ALA A 352 -31.93 -25.90 9.32
CA ALA A 352 -32.79 -25.27 10.33
C ALA A 352 -33.54 -24.03 9.82
N ALA A 353 -33.01 -23.35 8.79
CA ALA A 353 -33.64 -22.18 8.17
C ALA A 353 -34.71 -22.55 7.10
N VAL A 354 -34.76 -23.82 6.67
CA VAL A 354 -35.71 -24.34 5.64
C VAL A 354 -36.80 -25.23 6.28
N ALA A 355 -36.70 -25.51 7.58
CA ALA A 355 -37.69 -26.24 8.36
C ALA A 355 -38.55 -25.28 9.20
#